data_c1c7c3bcf2d15e56763d3da3ab77f133
#
_entry.id   c1c7c3bcf2d15e56763d3da3ab77f133
#
_cell.length_a   1.000
_cell.length_b   1.000
_cell.length_c   1.000
_cell.angle_alpha   90.00
_cell.angle_beta   90.00
_cell.angle_gamma   90.00
#
_symmetry.space_group_name_H-M   'P 1'
#
loop_
_entity.id
_entity.type
_entity.pdbx_description
1 polymer ?
#
loop_
_entity_poly.entity_id
_entity_poly.type
_entity_poly.pdbx_seq_one_letter_code
_entity_poly.pdbx_strand_id
1 'polypeptide(L)'
;MKKTSTVQLVRNATLKIRYAGHTMLIDPVLADKGTLISALGVNKTPRVHLTIPIQDIIGGVDMVLLTHNHIDHYEPSVPTHLPKEIPFYVQPQDADAIRNDGFTNVIPIEEIKTIDGISIYRTTGHHGFGQIGQM
;
A
#
# COMPACT_ATOMS: atom_id res chain seq x y z
N MET A 1 -3.23 -29.32 -7.37
CA MET A 1 -1.97 -28.68 -6.96
C MET A 1 -2.22 -27.75 -5.79
N LYS A 2 -1.39 -27.83 -4.77
CA LYS A 2 -1.44 -26.85 -3.68
C LYS A 2 -0.95 -25.50 -4.20
N LYS A 3 -1.77 -24.46 -4.07
CA LYS A 3 -1.33 -23.08 -4.34
C LYS A 3 -0.43 -22.65 -3.19
N THR A 4 0.79 -22.24 -3.51
CA THR A 4 1.75 -21.76 -2.51
C THR A 4 1.43 -20.32 -2.17
N SER A 5 1.27 -20.03 -0.88
CA SER A 5 1.17 -18.66 -0.37
C SER A 5 2.57 -18.17 0.01
N THR A 6 2.88 -16.93 -0.33
CA THR A 6 4.16 -16.31 0.03
C THR A 6 3.93 -14.91 0.57
N VAL A 7 4.77 -14.50 1.51
CA VAL A 7 4.85 -13.13 2.00
C VAL A 7 6.30 -12.69 1.86
N GLN A 8 6.51 -11.59 1.15
CA GLN A 8 7.82 -11.00 0.95
C GLN A 8 7.83 -9.59 1.54
N LEU A 9 8.69 -9.36 2.51
CA LEU A 9 8.97 -8.02 2.98
C LEU A 9 9.87 -7.31 1.96
N VAL A 10 9.39 -6.21 1.40
CA VAL A 10 10.14 -5.41 0.44
C VAL A 10 10.99 -4.38 1.17
N ARG A 11 10.34 -3.49 1.91
CA ARG A 11 11.00 -2.45 2.72
C ARG A 11 9.93 -1.72 3.55
N ASN A 12 10.26 -1.31 4.78
CA ASN A 12 9.33 -0.65 5.68
C ASN A 12 8.06 -1.49 5.85
N ALA A 13 6.88 -0.94 5.57
CA ALA A 13 5.61 -1.64 5.62
C ALA A 13 5.20 -2.27 4.28
N THR A 14 6.04 -2.14 3.23
CA THR A 14 5.71 -2.66 1.90
C THR A 14 5.91 -4.16 1.85
N LEU A 15 4.81 -4.87 1.59
CA LEU A 15 4.77 -6.32 1.46
C LEU A 15 4.27 -6.72 0.07
N LYS A 16 4.84 -7.78 -0.48
CA LYS A 16 4.29 -8.46 -1.66
C LYS A 16 3.77 -9.83 -1.22
N ILE A 17 2.48 -10.06 -1.39
CA ILE A 17 1.81 -11.27 -0.90
C ILE A 17 1.20 -12.01 -2.08
N ARG A 18 1.52 -13.29 -2.18
CA ARG A 18 0.83 -14.22 -3.09
C ARG A 18 -0.09 -15.10 -2.26
N TYR A 19 -1.39 -15.04 -2.55
CA TYR A 19 -2.40 -15.76 -1.80
C TYR A 19 -3.60 -16.08 -2.68
N ALA A 20 -4.06 -17.31 -2.63
CA ALA A 20 -5.26 -17.76 -3.34
C ALA A 20 -5.30 -17.39 -4.84
N GLY A 21 -4.15 -17.42 -5.49
CA GLY A 21 -4.01 -17.11 -6.91
C GLY A 21 -3.87 -15.63 -7.25
N HIS A 22 -3.88 -14.75 -6.26
CA HIS A 22 -3.67 -13.31 -6.41
C HIS A 22 -2.29 -12.89 -5.92
N THR A 23 -1.77 -11.80 -6.50
CA THR A 23 -0.54 -11.15 -6.04
C THR A 23 -0.90 -9.73 -5.60
N MET A 24 -0.76 -9.49 -4.32
CA MET A 24 -1.14 -8.23 -3.66
C MET A 24 0.09 -7.44 -3.27
N LEU A 25 0.05 -6.14 -3.50
CA LEU A 25 1.05 -5.19 -3.00
C LEU A 25 0.44 -4.40 -1.86
N ILE A 26 1.05 -4.47 -0.70
CA ILE A 26 0.58 -3.82 0.53
C ILE A 26 1.45 -2.61 0.80
N ASP A 27 0.82 -1.46 1.07
CA ASP A 27 1.47 -0.22 1.51
C ASP A 27 2.72 0.12 0.67
N PRO A 28 2.54 0.40 -0.64
CA PRO A 28 3.68 0.59 -1.54
C PRO A 28 4.42 1.90 -1.26
N VAL A 29 5.66 1.81 -0.85
CA VAL A 29 6.62 2.91 -0.78
C VAL A 29 7.79 2.56 -1.68
N LEU A 30 7.85 3.18 -2.86
CA LEU A 30 8.79 2.85 -3.93
C LEU A 30 9.87 3.92 -4.11
N ALA A 31 9.78 5.03 -3.36
CA ALA A 31 10.71 6.14 -3.43
C ALA A 31 12.14 5.74 -3.04
N ASP A 32 13.12 6.48 -3.55
CA ASP A 32 14.52 6.27 -3.20
C ASP A 32 14.79 6.58 -1.73
N LYS A 33 15.86 5.96 -1.22
CA LYS A 33 16.32 6.20 0.15
C LYS A 33 16.47 7.69 0.43
N GLY A 34 15.88 8.13 1.55
CA GLY A 34 16.09 9.48 2.07
C GLY A 34 15.38 10.59 1.32
N THR A 35 14.40 10.28 0.45
CA THR A 35 13.73 11.29 -0.38
C THR A 35 12.44 11.83 0.23
N LEU A 36 11.92 11.19 1.28
CA LEU A 36 10.68 11.58 1.94
C LEU A 36 10.96 12.11 3.34
N ILE A 37 10.10 12.99 3.83
CA ILE A 37 10.16 13.50 5.19
C ILE A 37 9.21 12.64 6.04
N SER A 38 9.71 12.12 7.18
CA SER A 38 8.88 11.34 8.09
C SER A 38 7.74 12.18 8.67
N ALA A 39 6.70 11.51 9.19
CA ALA A 39 5.53 12.15 9.77
C ALA A 39 5.87 13.14 10.89
N LEU A 40 6.95 12.92 11.62
CA LEU A 40 7.41 13.83 12.66
C LEU A 40 8.33 14.93 12.14
N GLY A 41 8.64 14.96 10.85
CA GLY A 41 9.45 16.01 10.22
C GLY A 41 10.93 16.00 10.60
N VAL A 42 11.39 15.02 11.37
CA VAL A 42 12.76 15.02 11.94
C VAL A 42 13.73 14.21 11.08
N ASN A 43 13.28 13.11 10.55
CA ASN A 43 14.14 12.18 9.80
C ASN A 43 13.63 11.96 8.39
N LYS A 44 14.56 11.78 7.46
CA LYS A 44 14.22 11.37 6.10
C LYS A 44 13.95 9.87 6.04
N THR A 45 12.99 9.50 5.21
CA THR A 45 12.61 8.10 4.96
C THR A 45 12.57 7.88 3.44
N PRO A 46 12.64 6.67 2.90
CA PRO A 46 13.04 5.43 3.56
C PRO A 46 14.50 5.46 4.03
N ARG A 47 14.81 4.68 5.04
CA ARG A 47 16.17 4.68 5.63
C ARG A 47 17.16 3.78 4.90
N VAL A 48 16.66 2.88 4.09
CA VAL A 48 17.48 1.93 3.33
C VAL A 48 17.05 1.93 1.86
N HIS A 49 17.95 1.49 0.98
CA HIS A 49 17.63 1.30 -0.42
C HIS A 49 16.68 0.12 -0.63
N LEU A 50 15.96 0.13 -1.76
CA LEU A 50 15.27 -1.07 -2.23
C LEU A 50 16.33 -2.13 -2.58
N THR A 51 16.08 -3.38 -2.17
CA THR A 51 16.99 -4.49 -2.44
C THR A 51 16.70 -5.20 -3.76
N ILE A 52 15.55 -4.91 -4.36
CA ILE A 52 15.13 -5.46 -5.65
C ILE A 52 14.59 -4.33 -6.53
N PRO A 53 14.67 -4.48 -7.87
CA PRO A 53 14.14 -3.46 -8.79
C PRO A 53 12.64 -3.25 -8.63
N ILE A 54 12.17 -2.03 -8.90
CA ILE A 54 10.74 -1.70 -8.84
C ILE A 54 9.91 -2.62 -9.74
N GLN A 55 10.42 -2.95 -10.94
CA GLN A 55 9.73 -3.88 -11.84
C GLN A 55 9.48 -5.25 -11.22
N ASP A 56 10.39 -5.73 -10.39
CA ASP A 56 10.21 -7.00 -9.70
C ASP A 56 9.24 -6.89 -8.53
N ILE A 57 9.13 -5.71 -7.93
CA ILE A 57 8.14 -5.45 -6.88
C ILE A 57 6.73 -5.42 -7.47
N ILE A 58 6.52 -4.66 -8.54
CA ILE A 58 5.19 -4.46 -9.14
C ILE A 58 4.81 -5.55 -10.12
N GLY A 59 5.77 -6.34 -10.61
CA GLY A 59 5.52 -7.39 -11.59
C GLY A 59 4.52 -8.43 -11.11
N GLY A 60 3.48 -8.70 -11.90
CA GLY A 60 2.44 -9.66 -11.58
C GLY A 60 1.46 -9.22 -10.51
N VAL A 61 1.60 -8.02 -9.95
CA VAL A 61 0.66 -7.48 -8.95
C VAL A 61 -0.68 -7.20 -9.62
N ASP A 62 -1.73 -7.76 -9.07
CA ASP A 62 -3.09 -7.61 -9.60
C ASP A 62 -4.02 -6.80 -8.68
N MET A 63 -3.59 -6.45 -7.48
CA MET A 63 -4.31 -5.53 -6.60
C MET A 63 -3.38 -4.89 -5.59
N VAL A 64 -3.78 -3.73 -5.10
CA VAL A 64 -3.08 -2.99 -4.04
C VAL A 64 -3.99 -2.86 -2.84
N LEU A 65 -3.42 -3.05 -1.64
CA LEU A 65 -4.11 -2.77 -0.38
C LEU A 65 -3.34 -1.69 0.36
N LEU A 66 -4.02 -0.65 0.77
CA LEU A 66 -3.46 0.43 1.57
C LEU A 66 -4.06 0.38 2.96
N THR A 67 -3.22 0.16 3.97
CA THR A 67 -3.71 0.13 5.35
C THR A 67 -4.11 1.53 5.82
N HIS A 68 -3.33 2.54 5.46
CA HIS A 68 -3.66 3.96 5.69
C HIS A 68 -2.73 4.85 4.87
N ASN A 69 -3.19 6.06 4.57
CA ASN A 69 -2.46 7.00 3.71
C ASN A 69 -1.53 7.88 4.54
N HIS A 70 -0.41 7.30 4.99
CA HIS A 70 0.73 8.03 5.55
C HIS A 70 1.95 7.83 4.67
N ILE A 71 2.89 8.77 4.75
CA ILE A 71 4.04 8.85 3.84
C ILE A 71 4.94 7.61 3.88
N ASP A 72 4.94 6.88 4.98
CA ASP A 72 5.70 5.64 5.16
C ASP A 72 4.91 4.39 4.73
N HIS A 73 3.67 4.56 4.26
CA HIS A 73 2.80 3.50 3.74
C HIS A 73 2.39 3.73 2.28
N TYR A 74 2.33 4.99 1.85
CA TYR A 74 2.02 5.38 0.48
C TYR A 74 2.65 6.75 0.19
N GLU A 75 3.24 6.92 -1.00
CA GLU A 75 3.99 8.14 -1.29
C GLU A 75 3.80 8.59 -2.75
N PRO A 76 4.15 9.86 -3.06
CA PRO A 76 3.78 10.49 -4.33
C PRO A 76 4.34 9.84 -5.61
N SER A 77 5.40 9.03 -5.54
CA SER A 77 5.93 8.38 -6.74
C SER A 77 5.12 7.15 -7.17
N VAL A 78 4.31 6.58 -6.28
CA VAL A 78 3.55 5.34 -6.55
C VAL A 78 2.68 5.44 -7.79
N PRO A 79 1.94 6.55 -8.05
CA PRO A 79 1.13 6.66 -9.27
C PRO A 79 1.93 6.61 -10.56
N THR A 80 3.23 6.87 -10.53
CA THR A 80 4.08 6.80 -11.73
C THR A 80 4.50 5.38 -12.07
N HIS A 81 4.32 4.42 -11.16
CA HIS A 81 4.78 3.05 -11.33
C HIS A 81 3.66 2.03 -11.56
N LEU A 82 2.46 2.29 -11.07
CA LEU A 82 1.34 1.35 -11.12
C LEU A 82 0.32 1.73 -12.21
N PRO A 83 -0.32 0.72 -12.85
CA PRO A 83 -1.45 0.98 -13.75
C PRO A 83 -2.57 1.71 -13.02
N LYS A 84 -3.18 2.71 -13.66
CA LYS A 84 -4.24 3.52 -13.03
C LYS A 84 -5.54 2.74 -12.80
N GLU A 85 -5.75 1.66 -13.55
CA GLU A 85 -6.93 0.81 -13.46
C GLU A 85 -6.80 -0.32 -12.43
N ILE A 86 -5.62 -0.46 -11.80
CA ILE A 86 -5.40 -1.54 -10.85
C ILE A 86 -6.40 -1.43 -9.67
N PRO A 87 -7.04 -2.54 -9.26
CA PRO A 87 -7.89 -2.51 -8.08
C PRO A 87 -7.10 -2.04 -6.85
N PHE A 88 -7.57 -0.98 -6.23
CA PHE A 88 -6.87 -0.32 -5.12
C PHE A 88 -7.82 -0.25 -3.93
N TYR A 89 -7.58 -1.11 -2.94
CA TYR A 89 -8.42 -1.24 -1.74
C TYR A 89 -7.89 -0.34 -0.64
N VAL A 90 -8.76 0.50 -0.08
CA VAL A 90 -8.37 1.58 0.84
C VAL A 90 -9.34 1.69 2.01
N GLN A 91 -8.93 2.42 3.03
CA GLN A 91 -9.83 2.93 4.05
C GLN A 91 -10.79 3.96 3.42
N PRO A 92 -12.07 4.03 3.86
CA PRO A 92 -13.01 4.98 3.26
C PRO A 92 -12.52 6.42 3.25
N GLN A 93 -11.86 6.88 4.32
CA GLN A 93 -11.36 8.24 4.43
C GLN A 93 -10.20 8.56 3.47
N ASP A 94 -9.52 7.54 2.94
CA ASP A 94 -8.38 7.73 2.04
C ASP A 94 -8.76 7.65 0.56
N ALA A 95 -9.99 7.23 0.26
CA ALA A 95 -10.41 6.92 -1.12
C ALA A 95 -10.27 8.12 -2.06
N ASP A 96 -10.70 9.31 -1.64
CA ASP A 96 -10.64 10.49 -2.50
C ASP A 96 -9.21 10.92 -2.79
N ALA A 97 -8.31 10.82 -1.83
CA ALA A 97 -6.90 11.14 -2.04
C ALA A 97 -6.27 10.23 -3.11
N ILE A 98 -6.57 8.94 -3.04
CA ILE A 98 -6.03 7.97 -4.00
C ILE A 98 -6.66 8.18 -5.39
N ARG A 99 -7.94 8.51 -5.47
CA ARG A 99 -8.59 8.88 -6.75
C ARG A 99 -7.96 10.14 -7.35
N ASN A 100 -7.63 11.12 -6.52
CA ASN A 100 -6.99 12.36 -6.97
C ASN A 100 -5.59 12.13 -7.55
N ASP A 101 -4.93 11.04 -7.17
CA ASP A 101 -3.66 10.62 -7.77
C ASP A 101 -3.82 9.95 -9.14
N GLY A 102 -5.05 9.81 -9.62
CA GLY A 102 -5.36 9.29 -10.95
C GLY A 102 -5.82 7.84 -11.01
N PHE A 103 -5.89 7.14 -9.88
CA PHE A 103 -6.40 5.77 -9.85
C PHE A 103 -7.91 5.75 -10.08
N THR A 104 -8.36 4.91 -11.01
CA THR A 104 -9.74 4.86 -11.46
C THR A 104 -10.56 3.72 -10.87
N ASN A 105 -9.90 2.78 -10.19
CA ASN A 105 -10.56 1.62 -9.58
C ASN A 105 -10.24 1.55 -8.09
N VAL A 106 -10.64 2.58 -7.37
CA VAL A 106 -10.44 2.72 -5.93
C VAL A 106 -11.66 2.20 -5.19
N ILE A 107 -11.45 1.22 -4.31
CA ILE A 107 -12.52 0.50 -3.63
C ILE A 107 -12.36 0.69 -2.12
N PRO A 108 -13.20 1.54 -1.49
CA PRO A 108 -13.19 1.66 -0.04
C PRO A 108 -13.76 0.40 0.60
N ILE A 109 -13.13 -0.05 1.68
CA ILE A 109 -13.60 -1.19 2.47
C ILE A 109 -14.25 -0.64 3.75
N GLU A 110 -15.58 -0.78 3.84
CA GLU A 110 -16.32 -0.33 5.03
C GLU A 110 -16.10 -1.29 6.20
N GLU A 111 -16.35 -2.57 6.00
CA GLU A 111 -16.16 -3.62 7.01
C GLU A 111 -15.47 -4.84 6.42
N ILE A 112 -16.04 -5.42 5.37
CA ILE A 112 -15.55 -6.63 4.71
C ILE A 112 -15.67 -6.46 3.21
N LYS A 113 -14.66 -6.90 2.49
CA LYS A 113 -14.71 -7.05 1.04
C LYS A 113 -14.25 -8.45 0.67
N THR A 114 -15.06 -9.17 -0.10
CA THR A 114 -14.72 -10.49 -0.60
C THR A 114 -14.40 -10.41 -2.09
N ILE A 115 -13.23 -10.93 -2.47
CA ILE A 115 -12.72 -10.93 -3.84
C ILE A 115 -12.23 -12.34 -4.15
N ASP A 116 -12.88 -13.04 -5.07
CA ASP A 116 -12.48 -14.38 -5.52
C ASP A 116 -12.22 -15.35 -4.35
N GLY A 117 -13.05 -15.28 -3.32
CA GLY A 117 -12.90 -16.11 -2.12
C GLY A 117 -11.94 -15.56 -1.07
N ILE A 118 -11.26 -14.46 -1.34
CA ILE A 118 -10.42 -13.77 -0.34
C ILE A 118 -11.29 -12.75 0.39
N SER A 119 -11.32 -12.81 1.72
CA SER A 119 -12.02 -11.83 2.53
C SER A 119 -11.03 -10.87 3.17
N ILE A 120 -11.23 -9.57 2.93
CA ILE A 120 -10.43 -8.50 3.52
C ILE A 120 -11.30 -7.81 4.56
N TYR A 121 -10.84 -7.84 5.81
CA TYR A 121 -11.54 -7.24 6.93
C TYR A 121 -10.89 -5.93 7.31
N ARG A 122 -11.71 -4.88 7.46
CA ARG A 122 -11.24 -3.62 8.02
C ARG A 122 -11.16 -3.74 9.53
N THR A 123 -10.01 -3.38 10.08
CA THR A 123 -9.82 -3.26 11.52
C THR A 123 -9.71 -1.78 11.89
N THR A 124 -10.03 -1.46 13.14
CA THR A 124 -9.87 -0.11 13.66
C THR A 124 -8.49 0.06 14.27
N GLY A 125 -8.00 1.28 14.29
CA GLY A 125 -6.73 1.61 14.93
C GLY A 125 -6.50 3.11 14.94
N HIS A 126 -5.76 3.55 15.93
CA HIS A 126 -5.25 4.91 16.02
C HIS A 126 -3.77 4.86 16.33
N HIS A 127 -2.97 5.69 15.66
CA HIS A 127 -1.61 5.92 16.11
C HIS A 127 -1.44 7.40 16.44
N GLY A 128 -1.51 7.70 17.73
CA GLY A 128 -1.47 9.05 18.27
C GLY A 128 -2.85 9.64 18.53
N PHE A 129 -2.84 10.74 19.26
CA PHE A 129 -4.02 11.53 19.60
C PHE A 129 -3.79 12.98 19.19
N GLY A 130 -4.87 13.75 19.02
CA GLY A 130 -4.79 15.13 18.62
C GLY A 130 -4.18 15.30 17.23
N GLN A 131 -3.22 16.22 17.10
CA GLN A 131 -2.60 16.52 15.80
C GLN A 131 -1.81 15.35 15.23
N ILE A 132 -1.18 14.54 16.07
CA ILE A 132 -0.42 13.36 15.64
C ILE A 132 -1.37 12.32 15.04
N GLY A 133 -2.52 12.10 15.66
CA GLY A 133 -3.50 11.14 15.17
C GLY A 133 -4.14 11.52 13.85
N GLN A 134 -4.04 12.79 13.44
CA GLN A 134 -4.58 13.31 12.18
C GLN A 134 -3.57 13.28 11.02
N MET A 135 -2.32 12.99 11.32
CA MET A 135 -1.26 12.88 10.33
C MET A 135 -1.40 11.58 9.55
#